data_e7d8aad1de84013cd5c9b69ff9936287
#
_entry.id   e7d8aad1de84013cd5c9b69ff9936287
#
_cell.length_a   1.000
_cell.length_b   1.000
_cell.length_c   1.000
_cell.angle_alpha   90.00
_cell.angle_beta   90.00
_cell.angle_gamma   90.00
#
_symmetry.space_group_name_H-M   'P 1'
#
loop_
_entity.id
_entity.type
_entity.pdbx_description
1 polymer ?
#
loop_
_entity_poly.entity_id
_entity_poly.type
_entity_poly.pdbx_seq_one_letter_code
_entity_poly.pdbx_strand_id
1 'polypeptide(L)'
;MRNSANLINTVYEWAKKKGLENTVASLEGEKSPFGYNFARLVVLQKIKRDLGLDKVEQAYFGAAPMSGEVKKFFMSLGMPLINMYGLSETSGAATYMDPPFVSLYKSGRALPGSQIKIFNPDETGIGEICIRGRNVFMGYLNNPDATFEVMDSEGYFHTGDIGQIDPTTGFLDITGRMKEIIVTAGGENVSPIPIEVALKEICPIISHAMVIGDERKYLTCLITIKCRIDH
;
A
#
# COMPACT_ATOMS: atom_id res chain seq x y z
N MET A 1 23.65 -18.30 28.86
CA MET A 1 23.47 -17.44 27.66
C MET A 1 22.17 -17.71 26.88
N ARG A 2 21.71 -18.96 26.63
CA ARG A 2 20.43 -19.22 25.91
C ARG A 2 19.18 -18.67 26.61
N ASN A 3 19.09 -18.70 27.95
CA ASN A 3 17.92 -18.20 28.70
C ASN A 3 17.75 -16.67 28.66
N SER A 4 18.86 -15.93 28.61
CA SER A 4 18.80 -14.45 28.54
C SER A 4 18.31 -13.96 27.16
N ALA A 5 18.71 -14.62 26.07
CA ALA A 5 18.25 -14.30 24.73
C ALA A 5 16.75 -14.58 24.57
N ASN A 6 16.24 -15.68 25.14
CA ASN A 6 14.81 -15.99 25.13
C ASN A 6 13.98 -14.96 25.91
N LEU A 7 14.47 -14.50 27.04
CA LEU A 7 13.77 -13.48 27.84
C LEU A 7 13.71 -12.13 27.11
N ILE A 8 14.82 -11.71 26.50
CA ILE A 8 14.88 -10.47 25.71
C ILE A 8 13.89 -10.53 24.55
N ASN A 9 13.87 -11.64 23.80
CA ASN A 9 12.92 -11.82 22.70
C ASN A 9 11.47 -11.80 23.18
N THR A 10 11.17 -12.42 24.32
CA THR A 10 9.81 -12.41 24.91
C THR A 10 9.36 -11.00 25.25
N VAL A 11 10.24 -10.21 25.90
CA VAL A 11 9.95 -8.80 26.24
C VAL A 11 9.78 -7.94 24.99
N TYR A 12 10.60 -8.18 23.97
CA TYR A 12 10.53 -7.49 22.69
C TYR A 12 9.20 -7.75 21.97
N GLU A 13 8.79 -9.02 21.83
CA GLU A 13 7.52 -9.38 21.21
C GLU A 13 6.31 -8.89 21.98
N TRP A 14 6.36 -8.96 23.31
CA TRP A 14 5.33 -8.36 24.17
C TRP A 14 5.20 -6.85 23.95
N ALA A 15 6.32 -6.13 23.89
CA ALA A 15 6.30 -4.69 23.67
C ALA A 15 5.75 -4.30 22.29
N LYS A 16 6.14 -5.03 21.24
CA LYS A 16 5.61 -4.86 19.89
C LYS A 16 4.10 -5.09 19.83
N LYS A 17 3.63 -6.17 20.50
CA LYS A 17 2.20 -6.44 20.60
C LYS A 17 1.47 -5.27 21.27
N LYS A 18 1.97 -4.74 22.40
CA LYS A 18 1.39 -3.58 23.08
C LYS A 18 1.42 -2.31 22.24
N GLY A 19 2.46 -2.11 21.47
CA GLY A 19 2.55 -1.00 20.52
C GLY A 19 1.52 -1.10 19.39
N LEU A 20 1.34 -2.28 18.82
CA LEU A 20 0.33 -2.53 17.78
C LEU A 20 -1.09 -2.32 18.33
N GLU A 21 -1.43 -2.92 19.48
CA GLU A 21 -2.72 -2.74 20.16
C GLU A 21 -3.01 -1.25 20.39
N ASN A 22 -2.01 -0.47 20.84
CA ASN A 22 -2.17 0.96 21.07
C ASN A 22 -2.38 1.74 19.79
N THR A 23 -1.68 1.40 18.70
CA THR A 23 -1.84 2.10 17.43
C THR A 23 -3.23 1.86 16.86
N VAL A 24 -3.74 0.63 16.92
CA VAL A 24 -5.12 0.30 16.51
C VAL A 24 -6.13 1.07 17.37
N ALA A 25 -6.03 1.00 18.69
CA ALA A 25 -6.92 1.72 19.60
C ALA A 25 -6.91 3.24 19.33
N SER A 26 -5.73 3.81 19.08
CA SER A 26 -5.61 5.24 18.76
C SER A 26 -6.30 5.62 17.43
N LEU A 27 -6.25 4.76 16.42
CA LEU A 27 -6.94 4.95 15.14
C LEU A 27 -8.47 4.83 15.28
N GLU A 28 -8.94 4.04 16.24
CA GLU A 28 -10.35 3.84 16.57
C GLU A 28 -10.88 4.87 17.61
N GLY A 29 -10.00 5.78 18.09
CA GLY A 29 -10.35 6.77 19.09
C GLY A 29 -10.48 6.19 20.51
N GLU A 30 -9.95 4.99 20.74
CA GLU A 30 -9.98 4.30 22.00
C GLU A 30 -8.80 4.66 22.91
N LYS A 31 -8.90 4.26 24.19
CA LYS A 31 -7.84 4.49 25.17
C LYS A 31 -6.68 3.51 25.00
N SER A 32 -5.48 4.00 25.30
CA SER A 32 -4.26 3.17 25.30
C SER A 32 -4.40 1.93 26.19
N PRO A 33 -4.02 0.74 25.72
CA PRO A 33 -4.12 -0.50 26.48
C PRO A 33 -3.17 -0.50 27.68
N PHE A 34 -3.56 -1.24 28.73
CA PHE A 34 -2.74 -1.41 29.91
C PHE A 34 -1.34 -1.95 29.55
N GLY A 35 -0.30 -1.36 30.16
CA GLY A 35 1.09 -1.74 29.95
C GLY A 35 1.78 -1.08 28.76
N TYR A 36 1.05 -0.40 27.88
CA TYR A 36 1.64 0.27 26.71
C TYR A 36 2.70 1.32 27.10
N ASN A 37 2.42 2.19 28.06
CA ASN A 37 3.36 3.24 28.47
C ASN A 37 4.69 2.65 28.94
N PHE A 38 4.66 1.54 29.67
CA PHE A 38 5.87 0.83 30.08
C PHE A 38 6.61 0.23 28.88
N ALA A 39 5.91 -0.48 27.99
CA ALA A 39 6.47 -1.03 26.76
C ALA A 39 7.12 0.07 25.90
N ARG A 40 6.46 1.23 25.77
CA ARG A 40 6.95 2.38 25.02
C ARG A 40 8.26 2.90 25.59
N LEU A 41 8.33 3.16 26.89
CA LEU A 41 9.50 3.77 27.54
C LEU A 41 10.72 2.83 27.54
N VAL A 42 10.49 1.53 27.81
CA VAL A 42 11.60 0.59 28.03
C VAL A 42 12.10 -0.02 26.71
N VAL A 43 11.21 -0.25 25.75
CA VAL A 43 11.55 -0.98 24.52
C VAL A 43 11.35 -0.15 23.26
N LEU A 44 10.10 0.32 22.99
CA LEU A 44 9.75 0.85 21.68
C LEU A 44 10.48 2.16 21.35
N GLN A 45 10.65 3.06 22.33
CA GLN A 45 11.41 4.30 22.13
C GLN A 45 12.89 4.04 21.86
N LYS A 46 13.46 3.00 22.47
CA LYS A 46 14.84 2.61 22.18
C LYS A 46 14.97 2.13 20.73
N ILE A 47 14.06 1.25 20.29
CA ILE A 47 14.04 0.77 18.90
C ILE A 47 13.92 1.94 17.91
N LYS A 48 12.97 2.86 18.15
CA LYS A 48 12.81 4.04 17.29
C LYS A 48 14.07 4.87 17.20
N ARG A 49 14.78 5.06 18.33
CA ARG A 49 16.04 5.81 18.38
C ARG A 49 17.16 5.09 17.64
N ASP A 50 17.28 3.77 17.87
CA ASP A 50 18.32 2.95 17.23
C ASP A 50 18.13 2.90 15.68
N LEU A 51 16.88 3.03 15.22
CA LEU A 51 16.53 3.16 13.79
C LEU A 51 16.59 4.61 13.27
N GLY A 52 16.88 5.60 14.10
CA GLY A 52 16.86 7.02 13.71
C GLY A 52 15.45 7.58 13.47
N LEU A 53 14.41 6.95 14.02
CA LEU A 53 12.99 7.27 13.79
C LEU A 53 12.34 8.00 14.97
N ASP A 54 13.10 8.38 15.99
CA ASP A 54 12.58 8.96 17.24
C ASP A 54 12.00 10.38 17.07
N LYS A 55 12.35 11.07 15.97
CA LYS A 55 11.85 12.40 15.60
C LYS A 55 10.76 12.37 14.50
N VAL A 56 10.43 11.19 13.99
CA VAL A 56 9.42 11.05 12.95
C VAL A 56 8.03 11.24 13.55
N GLU A 57 7.29 12.20 13.05
CA GLU A 57 5.90 12.49 13.44
C GLU A 57 4.90 11.74 12.55
N GLN A 58 5.17 11.69 11.24
CA GLN A 58 4.33 11.01 10.26
C GLN A 58 5.21 10.21 9.30
N ALA A 59 4.72 9.07 8.86
CA ALA A 59 5.43 8.19 7.94
C ALA A 59 4.51 7.82 6.77
N TYR A 60 5.02 8.02 5.56
CA TYR A 60 4.29 7.77 4.32
C TYR A 60 4.99 6.70 3.50
N PHE A 61 4.21 5.99 2.72
CA PHE A 61 4.73 5.10 1.68
C PHE A 61 3.85 5.20 0.42
N GLY A 62 4.41 4.81 -0.71
CA GLY A 62 3.70 4.85 -1.99
C GLY A 62 4.55 4.26 -3.10
N ALA A 63 4.14 4.42 -4.33
CA ALA A 63 4.77 3.93 -5.56
C ALA A 63 4.80 2.40 -5.71
N ALA A 64 4.81 1.62 -4.64
CA ALA A 64 4.77 0.16 -4.68
C ALA A 64 3.98 -0.42 -3.50
N PRO A 65 3.38 -1.60 -3.67
CA PRO A 65 2.75 -2.32 -2.57
C PRO A 65 3.76 -2.67 -1.47
N MET A 66 3.34 -2.51 -0.21
CA MET A 66 4.15 -2.87 0.95
C MET A 66 3.50 -4.03 1.70
N SER A 67 4.31 -5.01 2.14
CA SER A 67 3.81 -6.18 2.85
C SER A 67 3.12 -5.81 4.17
N GLY A 68 2.09 -6.58 4.53
CA GLY A 68 1.36 -6.39 5.77
C GLY A 68 2.24 -6.55 7.02
N GLU A 69 3.28 -7.40 6.97
CA GLU A 69 4.24 -7.57 8.06
C GLU A 69 5.05 -6.30 8.33
N VAL A 70 5.55 -5.64 7.27
CA VAL A 70 6.29 -4.38 7.40
C VAL A 70 5.38 -3.30 7.96
N LYS A 71 4.15 -3.17 7.47
CA LYS A 71 3.16 -2.22 7.99
C LYS A 71 2.89 -2.46 9.49
N LYS A 72 2.64 -3.72 9.89
CA LYS A 72 2.43 -4.11 11.29
C LYS A 72 3.64 -3.81 12.17
N PHE A 73 4.86 -4.02 11.65
CA PHE A 73 6.08 -3.66 12.37
C PHE A 73 6.12 -2.17 12.70
N PHE A 74 5.93 -1.28 11.74
CA PHE A 74 5.91 0.17 11.99
C PHE A 74 4.75 0.59 12.90
N MET A 75 3.56 0.02 12.71
CA MET A 75 2.43 0.23 13.62
C MET A 75 2.77 -0.18 15.06
N SER A 76 3.53 -1.27 15.25
CA SER A 76 3.97 -1.70 16.56
C SER A 76 4.91 -0.71 17.25
N LEU A 77 5.56 0.16 16.48
CA LEU A 77 6.38 1.26 16.99
C LEU A 77 5.58 2.56 17.21
N GLY A 78 4.26 2.53 17.02
CA GLY A 78 3.40 3.72 17.08
C GLY A 78 3.57 4.63 15.87
N MET A 79 3.90 4.06 14.71
CA MET A 79 4.09 4.75 13.44
C MET A 79 3.20 4.13 12.36
N PRO A 80 1.89 4.48 12.32
CA PRO A 80 1.04 4.03 11.23
C PRO A 80 1.57 4.59 9.91
N LEU A 81 1.81 3.71 8.94
CA LEU A 81 2.26 4.10 7.62
C LEU A 81 1.07 4.52 6.77
N ILE A 82 1.09 5.75 6.29
CA ILE A 82 0.04 6.34 5.47
C ILE A 82 0.34 6.03 4.01
N ASN A 83 -0.55 5.28 3.36
CA ASN A 83 -0.42 4.98 1.93
C ASN A 83 -0.85 6.19 1.10
N MET A 84 -0.01 6.56 0.13
CA MET A 84 -0.26 7.64 -0.82
C MET A 84 -0.17 7.08 -2.24
N TYR A 85 -1.14 7.43 -3.06
CA TYR A 85 -1.14 7.11 -4.48
C TYR A 85 -0.91 8.36 -5.31
N GLY A 86 -0.15 8.20 -6.38
CA GLY A 86 0.08 9.21 -7.38
C GLY A 86 1.18 8.80 -8.36
N LEU A 87 1.37 9.64 -9.35
CA LEU A 87 2.28 9.43 -10.47
C LEU A 87 3.09 10.72 -10.70
N SER A 88 4.11 10.64 -11.55
CA SER A 88 4.85 11.82 -12.01
C SER A 88 3.92 12.82 -12.69
N GLU A 89 2.96 12.32 -13.45
CA GLU A 89 1.92 13.08 -14.16
C GLU A 89 0.94 13.80 -13.22
N THR A 90 0.89 13.42 -11.95
CA THR A 90 0.10 14.10 -10.91
C THR A 90 0.97 14.91 -9.93
N SER A 91 2.21 15.20 -10.31
CA SER A 91 3.18 15.92 -9.47
C SER A 91 3.43 15.25 -8.11
N GLY A 92 3.40 13.94 -8.06
CA GLY A 92 3.49 13.14 -6.86
C GLY A 92 2.13 12.65 -6.39
N ALA A 93 1.81 12.83 -5.12
CA ALA A 93 0.59 12.29 -4.53
C ALA A 93 -0.69 12.91 -5.10
N ALA A 94 -1.66 12.09 -5.45
CA ALA A 94 -3.01 12.47 -5.82
C ALA A 94 -4.04 12.10 -4.74
N THR A 95 -3.65 11.22 -3.80
CA THR A 95 -4.48 10.85 -2.64
C THR A 95 -3.77 11.13 -1.34
N TYR A 96 -4.54 11.25 -0.28
CA TYR A 96 -4.06 11.40 1.08
C TYR A 96 -4.97 10.67 2.07
N MET A 97 -4.45 10.47 3.26
CA MET A 97 -5.17 9.85 4.36
C MET A 97 -4.90 10.63 5.63
N ASP A 98 -5.97 11.10 6.29
CA ASP A 98 -5.86 11.81 7.55
C ASP A 98 -6.10 10.87 8.74
N PRO A 99 -5.25 10.88 9.78
CA PRO A 99 -5.62 10.25 11.04
C PRO A 99 -6.94 10.87 11.59
N PRO A 100 -7.84 10.08 12.20
CA PRO A 100 -7.66 8.68 12.55
C PRO A 100 -7.96 7.67 11.42
N PHE A 101 -8.38 8.13 10.26
CA PHE A 101 -8.82 7.27 9.14
C PHE A 101 -7.62 6.73 8.36
N VAL A 102 -6.88 5.77 8.93
CA VAL A 102 -5.77 5.11 8.25
C VAL A 102 -6.18 3.70 7.86
N SER A 103 -6.03 3.37 6.58
CA SER A 103 -6.22 2.02 6.07
C SER A 103 -4.87 1.37 5.75
N LEU A 104 -4.73 0.09 6.07
CA LEU A 104 -3.53 -0.68 5.72
C LEU A 104 -3.44 -1.02 4.23
N TYR A 105 -4.58 -1.00 3.53
CA TYR A 105 -4.69 -1.53 2.17
C TYR A 105 -5.10 -0.49 1.14
N LYS A 106 -5.83 0.55 1.54
CA LYS A 106 -6.37 1.58 0.64
C LYS A 106 -5.48 2.82 0.61
N SER A 107 -5.63 3.65 -0.41
CA SER A 107 -4.74 4.79 -0.68
C SER A 107 -5.35 6.14 -0.30
N GLY A 108 -6.38 6.16 0.54
CA GLY A 108 -7.01 7.39 1.00
C GLY A 108 -7.95 8.03 -0.02
N ARG A 109 -8.23 9.32 0.18
CA ARG A 109 -9.14 10.14 -0.64
C ARG A 109 -8.36 11.06 -1.55
N ALA A 110 -9.03 11.61 -2.58
CA ALA A 110 -8.44 12.65 -3.41
C ALA A 110 -7.92 13.82 -2.58
N LEU A 111 -6.75 14.33 -2.92
CA LEU A 111 -6.20 15.56 -2.34
C LEU A 111 -7.15 16.74 -2.56
N PRO A 112 -7.24 17.70 -1.63
CA PRO A 112 -8.00 18.92 -1.83
C PRO A 112 -7.59 19.64 -3.13
N GLY A 113 -8.57 19.91 -3.98
CA GLY A 113 -8.34 20.50 -5.30
C GLY A 113 -8.10 19.50 -6.42
N SER A 114 -8.03 18.19 -6.11
CA SER A 114 -8.03 17.10 -7.07
C SER A 114 -9.37 16.37 -7.06
N GLN A 115 -9.71 15.77 -8.19
CA GLN A 115 -10.88 14.93 -8.36
C GLN A 115 -10.43 13.58 -8.92
N ILE A 116 -11.01 12.51 -8.39
CA ILE A 116 -10.76 11.15 -8.88
C ILE A 116 -12.10 10.58 -9.33
N LYS A 117 -12.15 10.02 -10.53
CA LYS A 117 -13.28 9.23 -11.02
C LYS A 117 -12.81 7.86 -11.45
N ILE A 118 -13.69 6.89 -11.39
CA ILE A 118 -13.49 5.57 -12.00
C ILE A 118 -14.19 5.59 -13.37
N PHE A 119 -13.40 5.40 -14.41
CA PHE A 119 -13.89 5.41 -15.79
C PHE A 119 -14.27 4.00 -16.22
N ASN A 120 -15.42 3.85 -16.89
CA ASN A 120 -16.00 2.59 -17.32
C ASN A 120 -15.96 1.49 -16.24
N PRO A 121 -16.56 1.72 -15.04
CA PRO A 121 -16.58 0.72 -13.99
C PRO A 121 -17.41 -0.51 -14.42
N ASP A 122 -16.94 -1.69 -14.04
CA ASP A 122 -17.69 -2.93 -14.15
C ASP A 122 -18.81 -3.04 -13.08
N GLU A 123 -19.50 -4.18 -13.02
CA GLU A 123 -20.58 -4.44 -12.06
C GLU A 123 -20.11 -4.36 -10.58
N THR A 124 -18.81 -4.51 -10.33
CA THR A 124 -18.17 -4.41 -9.00
C THR A 124 -17.70 -3.01 -8.66
N GLY A 125 -17.78 -2.07 -9.60
CA GLY A 125 -17.31 -0.70 -9.45
C GLY A 125 -15.83 -0.52 -9.76
N ILE A 126 -15.17 -1.54 -10.32
CA ILE A 126 -13.75 -1.51 -10.70
C ILE A 126 -13.63 -0.99 -12.14
N GLY A 127 -12.74 -0.01 -12.34
CA GLY A 127 -12.47 0.57 -13.66
C GLY A 127 -11.18 1.37 -13.64
N GLU A 128 -10.91 2.12 -14.71
CA GLU A 128 -9.71 2.93 -14.79
C GLU A 128 -9.80 4.15 -13.86
N ILE A 129 -8.73 4.39 -13.12
CA ILE A 129 -8.59 5.56 -12.26
C ILE A 129 -8.23 6.78 -13.12
N CYS A 130 -9.10 7.81 -13.11
CA CYS A 130 -8.85 9.06 -13.80
C CYS A 130 -8.78 10.22 -12.82
N ILE A 131 -7.83 11.12 -13.04
CA ILE A 131 -7.51 12.20 -12.10
C ILE A 131 -7.60 13.56 -12.82
N ARG A 132 -8.26 14.53 -12.18
CA ARG A 132 -8.30 15.91 -12.64
C ARG A 132 -7.93 16.85 -11.48
N GLY A 133 -7.13 17.87 -11.76
CA GLY A 133 -6.74 18.87 -10.77
C GLY A 133 -5.55 19.69 -11.22
N ARG A 134 -5.19 20.69 -10.41
CA ARG A 134 -4.06 21.57 -10.70
C ARG A 134 -2.70 20.89 -10.51
N ASN A 135 -2.68 19.70 -9.93
CA ASN A 135 -1.51 18.84 -9.77
C ASN A 135 -1.23 17.97 -11.00
N VAL A 136 -2.18 17.88 -11.95
CA VAL A 136 -1.99 17.13 -13.19
C VAL A 136 -1.07 17.92 -14.11
N PHE A 137 -0.11 17.23 -14.74
CA PHE A 137 0.86 17.82 -15.66
C PHE A 137 0.20 18.43 -16.91
N MET A 138 0.94 19.24 -17.64
CA MET A 138 0.44 19.84 -18.90
C MET A 138 0.54 18.88 -20.08
N GLY A 139 1.39 17.86 -19.99
CA GLY A 139 1.63 16.89 -21.05
C GLY A 139 3.05 16.38 -21.12
N TYR A 140 3.27 15.42 -21.99
CA TYR A 140 4.59 14.84 -22.25
C TYR A 140 5.43 15.73 -23.16
N LEU A 141 6.68 15.98 -22.78
CA LEU A 141 7.59 16.84 -23.52
C LEU A 141 7.83 16.30 -24.95
N ASN A 142 7.62 17.14 -25.94
CA ASN A 142 7.76 16.82 -27.36
C ASN A 142 6.96 15.60 -27.83
N ASN A 143 5.87 15.24 -27.12
CA ASN A 143 5.02 14.12 -27.46
C ASN A 143 3.53 14.49 -27.28
N PRO A 144 2.97 15.34 -28.17
CA PRO A 144 1.58 15.76 -28.09
C PRO A 144 0.59 14.60 -28.30
N ASP A 145 0.94 13.62 -29.14
CA ASP A 145 0.07 12.47 -29.42
C ASP A 145 -0.13 11.64 -28.15
N ALA A 146 0.92 11.28 -27.45
CA ALA A 146 0.81 10.57 -26.18
C ALA A 146 0.08 11.41 -25.10
N THR A 147 0.20 12.74 -25.13
CA THR A 147 -0.56 13.61 -24.23
C THR A 147 -2.05 13.55 -24.55
N PHE A 148 -2.40 13.61 -25.82
CA PHE A 148 -3.78 13.55 -26.26
C PHE A 148 -4.45 12.20 -25.96
N GLU A 149 -3.69 11.10 -26.01
CA GLU A 149 -4.18 9.75 -25.70
C GLU A 149 -4.58 9.60 -24.21
N VAL A 150 -3.94 10.33 -23.31
CA VAL A 150 -4.14 10.18 -21.86
C VAL A 150 -4.99 11.29 -21.23
N MET A 151 -5.37 12.32 -21.98
CA MET A 151 -6.20 13.41 -21.49
C MET A 151 -7.56 13.39 -22.16
N ASP A 152 -8.64 13.26 -21.38
CA ASP A 152 -9.99 13.31 -21.93
C ASP A 152 -10.49 14.76 -22.13
N SER A 153 -11.62 14.89 -22.82
CA SER A 153 -12.25 16.19 -23.11
C SER A 153 -12.78 16.93 -21.87
N GLU A 154 -12.93 16.23 -20.73
CA GLU A 154 -13.32 16.81 -19.44
C GLU A 154 -12.10 17.26 -18.63
N GLY A 155 -10.89 17.05 -19.12
CA GLY A 155 -9.63 17.38 -18.47
C GLY A 155 -9.19 16.36 -17.42
N TYR A 156 -9.67 15.12 -17.48
CA TYR A 156 -9.14 14.04 -16.67
C TYR A 156 -7.96 13.36 -17.35
N PHE A 157 -6.96 13.09 -16.56
CA PHE A 157 -5.81 12.27 -16.91
C PHE A 157 -6.15 10.80 -16.68
N HIS A 158 -6.04 9.98 -17.70
CA HIS A 158 -6.19 8.53 -17.68
C HIS A 158 -4.89 7.89 -17.20
N THR A 159 -4.89 7.32 -16.00
CA THR A 159 -3.65 6.85 -15.34
C THR A 159 -3.16 5.50 -15.87
N GLY A 160 -4.04 4.72 -16.48
CA GLY A 160 -3.80 3.31 -16.82
C GLY A 160 -3.79 2.40 -15.60
N ASP A 161 -3.98 2.92 -14.38
CA ASP A 161 -4.17 2.13 -13.17
C ASP A 161 -5.65 1.80 -12.98
N ILE A 162 -5.94 0.64 -12.41
CA ILE A 162 -7.30 0.13 -12.19
C ILE A 162 -7.60 0.08 -10.71
N GLY A 163 -8.81 0.46 -10.35
CA GLY A 163 -9.25 0.46 -8.97
C GLY A 163 -10.71 0.81 -8.79
N GLN A 164 -11.09 1.00 -7.55
CA GLN A 164 -12.44 1.39 -7.15
C GLN A 164 -12.39 2.41 -6.01
N ILE A 165 -13.47 3.13 -5.83
CA ILE A 165 -13.66 4.02 -4.68
C ILE A 165 -14.62 3.32 -3.72
N ASP A 166 -14.18 3.06 -2.51
CA ASP A 166 -15.02 2.51 -1.44
C ASP A 166 -16.16 3.48 -1.13
N PRO A 167 -17.41 3.07 -1.31
CA PRO A 167 -18.56 3.96 -1.16
C PRO A 167 -18.78 4.43 0.30
N THR A 168 -18.28 3.70 1.28
CA THR A 168 -18.43 4.00 2.70
C THR A 168 -17.40 5.01 3.17
N THR A 169 -16.13 4.80 2.79
CA THR A 169 -15.01 5.61 3.26
C THR A 169 -14.57 6.68 2.27
N GLY A 170 -14.92 6.53 0.98
CA GLY A 170 -14.41 7.34 -0.11
C GLY A 170 -12.93 7.08 -0.42
N PHE A 171 -12.33 6.01 0.12
CA PHE A 171 -10.94 5.67 -0.11
C PHE A 171 -10.74 4.95 -1.43
N LEU A 172 -9.67 5.31 -2.14
CA LEU A 172 -9.24 4.65 -3.36
C LEU A 172 -8.59 3.30 -3.01
N ASP A 173 -9.01 2.26 -3.71
CA ASP A 173 -8.45 0.92 -3.67
C ASP A 173 -7.90 0.59 -5.05
N ILE A 174 -6.57 0.41 -5.17
CA ILE A 174 -5.89 0.15 -6.43
C ILE A 174 -5.71 -1.35 -6.57
N THR A 175 -6.27 -1.91 -7.62
CA THR A 175 -6.28 -3.36 -7.86
C THR A 175 -5.24 -3.81 -8.90
N GLY A 176 -4.72 -2.90 -9.73
CA GLY A 176 -3.70 -3.25 -10.72
C GLY A 176 -3.46 -2.17 -11.76
N ARG A 177 -2.83 -2.58 -12.86
CA ARG A 177 -2.61 -1.74 -14.05
C ARG A 177 -3.27 -2.35 -15.27
N MET A 178 -3.84 -1.52 -16.11
CA MET A 178 -4.53 -1.93 -17.33
C MET A 178 -3.62 -2.74 -18.26
N LYS A 179 -2.37 -2.31 -18.43
CA LYS A 179 -1.37 -2.99 -19.27
C LYS A 179 -0.82 -4.29 -18.67
N GLU A 180 -1.06 -4.54 -17.39
CA GLU A 180 -0.59 -5.73 -16.68
C GLU A 180 -1.72 -6.75 -16.45
N ILE A 181 -2.96 -6.43 -16.86
CA ILE A 181 -4.06 -7.39 -16.77
C ILE A 181 -3.78 -8.57 -17.69
N ILE A 182 -3.90 -9.75 -17.10
CA ILE A 182 -3.84 -11.02 -17.81
C ILE A 182 -5.24 -11.32 -18.35
N VAL A 183 -5.36 -11.47 -19.66
CA VAL A 183 -6.60 -11.93 -20.29
C VAL A 183 -6.46 -13.42 -20.58
N THR A 184 -7.17 -14.26 -19.82
CA THR A 184 -7.09 -15.70 -20.02
C THR A 184 -7.73 -16.13 -21.33
N ALA A 185 -7.44 -17.36 -21.80
CA ALA A 185 -8.10 -17.92 -23.00
C ALA A 185 -9.63 -18.05 -22.87
N GLY A 186 -10.17 -17.98 -21.65
CA GLY A 186 -11.59 -17.91 -21.36
C GLY A 186 -12.18 -16.49 -21.41
N GLY A 187 -11.36 -15.48 -21.62
CA GLY A 187 -11.77 -14.06 -21.65
C GLY A 187 -11.89 -13.45 -20.24
N GLU A 188 -11.37 -14.10 -19.21
CA GLU A 188 -11.37 -13.54 -17.84
C GLU A 188 -10.20 -12.55 -17.68
N ASN A 189 -10.50 -11.38 -17.14
CA ASN A 189 -9.52 -10.37 -16.77
C ASN A 189 -9.00 -10.63 -15.36
N VAL A 190 -7.72 -10.89 -15.21
CA VAL A 190 -7.09 -11.19 -13.92
C VAL A 190 -5.97 -10.19 -13.64
N SER A 191 -6.06 -9.48 -12.52
CA SER A 191 -4.94 -8.68 -12.02
C SER A 191 -3.91 -9.58 -11.36
N PRO A 192 -2.64 -9.61 -11.80
CA PRO A 192 -1.60 -10.47 -11.22
C PRO A 192 -1.15 -9.99 -9.84
N ILE A 193 -1.12 -8.69 -9.60
CA ILE A 193 -0.55 -8.08 -8.39
C ILE A 193 -1.15 -8.61 -7.07
N PRO A 194 -2.49 -8.68 -6.90
CA PRO A 194 -3.09 -9.22 -5.68
C PRO A 194 -2.70 -10.67 -5.41
N ILE A 195 -2.58 -11.48 -6.46
CA ILE A 195 -2.19 -12.89 -6.36
C ILE A 195 -0.72 -13.00 -5.91
N GLU A 196 0.17 -12.22 -6.53
CA GLU A 196 1.60 -12.18 -6.21
C GLU A 196 1.87 -11.70 -4.78
N VAL A 197 1.11 -10.71 -4.31
CA VAL A 197 1.17 -10.22 -2.93
C VAL A 197 0.71 -11.31 -1.97
N ALA A 198 -0.44 -11.94 -2.23
CA ALA A 198 -0.99 -13.00 -1.40
C ALA A 198 -0.03 -14.21 -1.30
N LEU A 199 0.58 -14.62 -2.41
CA LEU A 199 1.59 -15.70 -2.42
C LEU A 199 2.77 -15.41 -1.51
N LYS A 200 3.30 -14.19 -1.52
CA LYS A 200 4.42 -13.76 -0.66
C LYS A 200 4.03 -13.65 0.81
N GLU A 201 2.77 -13.29 1.11
CA GLU A 201 2.26 -13.21 2.48
C GLU A 201 2.00 -14.59 3.08
N ILE A 202 1.40 -15.51 2.30
CA ILE A 202 1.09 -16.88 2.76
C ILE A 202 2.36 -17.72 2.86
N CYS A 203 3.32 -17.53 1.96
CA CYS A 203 4.55 -18.32 1.90
C CYS A 203 5.80 -17.41 2.05
N PRO A 204 6.26 -17.14 3.29
CA PRO A 204 7.34 -16.18 3.56
C PRO A 204 8.71 -16.53 2.95
N ILE A 205 8.90 -17.78 2.48
CA ILE A 205 10.13 -18.22 1.78
C ILE A 205 10.22 -17.63 0.36
N ILE A 206 9.07 -17.21 -0.23
CA ILE A 206 9.05 -16.61 -1.55
C ILE A 206 9.64 -15.20 -1.47
N SER A 207 10.62 -14.92 -2.33
CA SER A 207 11.19 -13.59 -2.51
C SER A 207 10.37 -12.76 -3.52
N HIS A 208 10.18 -13.34 -4.70
CA HIS A 208 9.41 -12.74 -5.79
C HIS A 208 8.45 -13.78 -6.36
N ALA A 209 7.30 -13.30 -6.80
CA ALA A 209 6.30 -14.08 -7.53
C ALA A 209 5.93 -13.29 -8.78
N MET A 210 5.72 -13.99 -9.89
CA MET A 210 5.26 -13.43 -11.16
C MET A 210 4.19 -14.36 -11.73
N VAL A 211 2.97 -13.86 -11.84
CA VAL A 211 1.85 -14.61 -12.42
C VAL A 211 1.90 -14.50 -13.95
N ILE A 212 1.71 -15.62 -14.61
CA ILE A 212 1.73 -15.74 -16.07
C ILE A 212 0.48 -16.51 -16.50
N GLY A 213 -0.20 -16.03 -17.52
CA GLY A 213 -1.42 -16.70 -17.99
C GLY A 213 -2.15 -16.02 -19.14
N ASP A 214 -1.53 -15.00 -19.72
CA ASP A 214 -2.11 -14.29 -20.85
C ASP A 214 -2.34 -15.24 -22.03
N GLU A 215 -3.57 -15.23 -22.56
CA GLU A 215 -4.05 -16.15 -23.61
C GLU A 215 -3.95 -17.66 -23.23
N ARG A 216 -3.79 -17.99 -21.94
CA ARG A 216 -3.68 -19.38 -21.46
C ARG A 216 -4.97 -19.84 -20.75
N LYS A 217 -5.18 -21.16 -20.74
CA LYS A 217 -6.35 -21.79 -20.07
C LYS A 217 -6.22 -21.82 -18.55
N TYR A 218 -5.03 -21.57 -18.01
CA TYR A 218 -4.74 -21.56 -16.57
C TYR A 218 -3.63 -20.59 -16.26
N LEU A 219 -3.63 -20.08 -15.04
CA LEU A 219 -2.56 -19.25 -14.51
C LEU A 219 -1.45 -20.11 -13.97
N THR A 220 -0.22 -19.68 -14.18
CA THR A 220 0.99 -20.24 -13.58
C THR A 220 1.73 -19.14 -12.82
N CYS A 221 2.64 -19.53 -11.94
CA CYS A 221 3.46 -18.57 -11.21
C CYS A 221 4.93 -18.97 -11.25
N LEU A 222 5.76 -18.03 -11.64
CA LEU A 222 7.21 -18.11 -11.47
C LEU A 222 7.55 -17.55 -10.09
N ILE A 223 8.32 -18.31 -9.31
CA ILE A 223 8.72 -17.86 -7.97
C ILE A 223 10.24 -17.90 -7.81
N THR A 224 10.77 -16.98 -7.01
CA THR A 224 12.15 -17.04 -6.51
C THR A 224 12.14 -17.24 -5.00
N ILE A 225 13.10 -17.97 -4.49
CA ILE A 225 13.22 -18.28 -3.06
C ILE A 225 14.21 -17.32 -2.40
N LYS A 226 13.93 -16.90 -1.18
CA LYS A 226 14.87 -16.14 -0.35
C LYS A 226 16.08 -17.01 -0.02
N CYS A 227 17.26 -16.58 -0.45
CA CYS A 227 18.53 -17.22 -0.10
C CYS A 227 19.25 -16.39 0.96
N ARG A 228 19.78 -17.03 2.00
CA ARG A 228 20.80 -16.42 2.86
C ARG A 228 22.17 -16.67 2.23
N ILE A 229 22.94 -15.62 2.06
CA ILE A 229 24.35 -15.75 1.76
C ILE A 229 25.03 -15.82 3.14
N ASP A 230 25.50 -16.98 3.52
CA ASP A 230 26.36 -17.14 4.69
C ASP A 230 27.75 -16.61 4.30
N HIS A 231 28.15 -15.50 4.93
CA HIS A 231 29.49 -14.90 4.81
C HIS A 231 30.41 -15.45 5.89
#